data_a00475523df344ba24aeaa179ea890a5
#
_entry.id   a00475523df344ba24aeaa179ea890a5
#
_cell.length_a   1.000
_cell.length_b   1.000
_cell.length_c   1.000
_cell.angle_alpha   90.00
_cell.angle_beta   90.00
_cell.angle_gamma   90.00
#
_symmetry.space_group_name_H-M   'P 1'
#
loop_
_entity.id
_entity.type
_entity.pdbx_description
1 polymer ?
#
loop_
_entity_poly.entity_id
_entity_poly.type
_entity_poly.pdbx_seq_one_letter_code
_entity_poly.pdbx_strand_id
1 'polypeptide(L)'
;MIVAIDGKVVKKEPTSICIKCASGVTYKLAVSLQCSMLIKEENVELYVTQIIREDANLLFGFVDIDEQRMFEKLIKLNGVGPGTALAICSTLTPTAFSLALKNSDTDSFIKVPGIGLKSAKRILVELGDFVLENSLDLTAQERNDAALALEALGFKKDKIQAVLFTCKSSSTQELIKEALNKLQK
;
A
#
# COMPACT_ATOMS: atom_id res chain seq x y z
N MET A 1 11.09 15.45 -7.94
CA MET A 1 10.13 14.69 -7.07
C MET A 1 10.97 13.89 -6.08
N ILE A 2 10.63 13.95 -4.79
CA ILE A 2 11.30 13.21 -3.72
C ILE A 2 10.50 11.92 -3.49
N VAL A 3 11.15 10.77 -3.61
CA VAL A 3 10.51 9.43 -3.50
C VAL A 3 10.94 8.64 -2.27
N ALA A 4 12.13 8.95 -1.74
CA ALA A 4 12.64 8.38 -0.51
C ALA A 4 13.60 9.36 0.17
N ILE A 5 13.72 9.27 1.48
CA ILE A 5 14.68 10.04 2.28
C ILE A 5 15.31 9.09 3.29
N ASP A 6 16.63 9.07 3.31
CA ASP A 6 17.40 8.39 4.31
C ASP A 6 18.21 9.40 5.16
N GLY A 7 18.43 9.10 6.44
CA GLY A 7 19.22 9.94 7.31
C GLY A 7 18.88 9.78 8.78
N LYS A 8 19.48 10.71 9.56
CA LYS A 8 19.34 10.72 11.01
C LYS A 8 18.09 11.47 11.46
N VAL A 9 17.32 10.85 12.35
CA VAL A 9 16.17 11.49 13.02
C VAL A 9 16.68 12.54 13.99
N VAL A 10 16.38 13.80 13.73
CA VAL A 10 16.80 14.92 14.60
C VAL A 10 15.65 15.48 15.45
N LYS A 11 14.42 15.25 15.04
CA LYS A 11 13.21 15.56 15.80
C LYS A 11 12.11 14.59 15.47
N LYS A 12 11.37 14.13 16.46
CA LYS A 12 10.23 13.23 16.32
C LYS A 12 9.06 13.74 17.16
N GLU A 13 7.92 13.88 16.50
CA GLU A 13 6.62 14.20 17.08
C GLU A 13 5.62 13.09 16.67
N PRO A 14 4.46 12.96 17.32
CA PRO A 14 3.53 11.88 17.00
C PRO A 14 3.12 11.80 15.52
N THR A 15 3.01 12.95 14.85
CA THR A 15 2.54 13.07 13.46
C THR A 15 3.54 13.73 12.53
N SER A 16 4.76 14.01 12.99
CA SER A 16 5.81 14.56 12.14
C SER A 16 7.20 14.11 12.57
N ILE A 17 8.11 14.05 11.60
CA ILE A 17 9.50 13.69 11.84
C ILE A 17 10.42 14.60 11.02
N CYS A 18 11.58 14.98 11.60
CA CYS A 18 12.62 15.69 10.89
C CYS A 18 13.83 14.76 10.69
N ILE A 19 14.22 14.57 9.42
CA ILE A 19 15.34 13.70 9.04
C ILE A 19 16.44 14.58 8.44
N LYS A 20 17.64 14.49 9.02
CA LYS A 20 18.85 15.15 8.53
C LYS A 20 19.61 14.17 7.63
N CYS A 21 19.67 14.50 6.35
CA CYS A 21 20.42 13.72 5.35
C CYS A 21 21.93 13.98 5.45
N ALA A 22 22.72 13.09 4.85
CA ALA A 22 24.19 13.24 4.75
C ALA A 22 24.61 14.53 4.04
N SER A 23 23.78 15.07 3.15
CA SER A 23 23.98 16.37 2.48
C SER A 23 23.88 17.59 3.41
N GLY A 24 23.46 17.39 4.69
CA GLY A 24 23.23 18.46 5.65
C GLY A 24 21.84 19.07 5.61
N VAL A 25 21.04 18.75 4.59
CA VAL A 25 19.63 19.21 4.51
C VAL A 25 18.79 18.43 5.52
N THR A 26 17.85 19.12 6.16
CA THR A 26 16.87 18.51 7.05
C THR A 26 15.48 18.65 6.46
N TYR A 27 14.81 17.53 6.26
CA TYR A 27 13.43 17.49 5.78
C TYR A 27 12.45 17.24 6.92
N LYS A 28 11.35 17.97 6.92
CA LYS A 28 10.20 17.70 7.79
C LYS A 28 9.15 16.92 7.01
N LEU A 29 8.81 15.74 7.52
CA LEU A 29 7.78 14.86 6.93
C LEU A 29 6.60 14.74 7.89
N ALA A 30 5.40 14.77 7.36
CA ALA A 30 4.22 14.29 8.06
C ALA A 30 4.20 12.76 8.02
N VAL A 31 3.87 12.12 9.12
CA VAL A 31 3.81 10.66 9.26
C VAL A 31 2.54 10.24 9.98
N SER A 32 2.06 9.03 9.76
CA SER A 32 0.99 8.45 10.55
C SER A 32 1.46 8.14 11.98
N LEU A 33 0.52 7.96 12.90
CA LEU A 33 0.84 7.51 14.25
C LEU A 33 1.51 6.14 14.23
N GLN A 34 1.07 5.24 13.35
CA GLN A 34 1.64 3.90 13.19
C GLN A 34 3.07 3.97 12.66
N CYS A 35 3.31 4.73 11.59
CA CYS A 35 4.65 4.96 11.06
C CYS A 35 5.56 5.56 12.15
N SER A 36 5.10 6.58 12.87
CA SER A 36 5.88 7.19 13.97
C SER A 36 6.25 6.18 15.05
N MET A 37 5.35 5.26 15.44
CA MET A 37 5.63 4.23 16.44
C MET A 37 6.64 3.18 15.96
N LEU A 38 6.69 2.88 14.66
CA LEU A 38 7.63 1.93 14.07
C LEU A 38 9.06 2.47 14.02
N ILE A 39 9.24 3.79 13.91
CA ILE A 39 10.56 4.43 13.88
C ILE A 39 11.14 4.41 15.28
N LYS A 40 12.06 3.49 15.54
CA LYS A 40 12.76 3.35 16.84
C LYS A 40 14.24 3.67 16.74
N GLU A 41 14.80 3.59 15.55
CA GLU A 41 16.22 3.80 15.29
C GLU A 41 16.54 5.27 15.03
N GLU A 42 17.78 5.64 15.26
CA GLU A 42 18.28 6.98 15.02
C GLU A 42 18.44 7.28 13.52
N ASN A 43 18.79 6.26 12.73
CA ASN A 43 18.88 6.34 11.27
C ASN A 43 17.71 5.58 10.66
N VAL A 44 17.02 6.21 9.72
CA VAL A 44 15.83 5.64 9.05
C VAL A 44 15.87 5.96 7.57
N GLU A 45 15.30 5.05 6.79
CA GLU A 45 14.91 5.28 5.41
C GLU A 45 13.39 5.27 5.34
N LEU A 46 12.81 6.31 4.74
CA LEU A 46 11.36 6.43 4.54
C LEU A 46 11.03 6.56 3.07
N TYR A 47 10.01 5.83 2.63
CA TYR A 47 9.32 6.13 1.38
C TYR A 47 8.62 7.48 1.52
N VAL A 48 8.61 8.27 0.45
CA VAL A 48 8.07 9.62 0.50
C VAL A 48 7.05 9.85 -0.62
N THR A 49 5.91 10.41 -0.24
CA THR A 49 4.96 10.99 -1.19
C THR A 49 5.03 12.50 -1.06
N GLN A 50 5.44 13.17 -2.14
CA GLN A 50 5.54 14.62 -2.21
C GLN A 50 4.28 15.20 -2.87
N ILE A 51 3.63 16.14 -2.19
CA ILE A 51 2.47 16.87 -2.70
C ILE A 51 2.86 18.35 -2.84
N ILE A 52 2.88 18.83 -4.08
CA ILE A 52 3.18 20.22 -4.41
C ILE A 52 1.87 20.93 -4.74
N ARG A 53 1.64 22.07 -4.10
CA ARG A 53 0.54 23.01 -4.37
C ARG A 53 1.13 24.39 -4.60
N GLU A 54 0.32 25.33 -5.01
CA GLU A 54 0.75 26.74 -5.25
C GLU A 54 1.38 27.36 -3.97
N ASP A 55 0.83 27.01 -2.81
CA ASP A 55 1.18 27.58 -1.50
C ASP A 55 1.92 26.60 -0.57
N ALA A 56 2.14 25.34 -0.99
CA ALA A 56 2.72 24.33 -0.11
C ALA A 56 3.52 23.26 -0.85
N ASN A 57 4.60 22.82 -0.22
CA ASN A 57 5.36 21.63 -0.60
C ASN A 57 5.39 20.69 0.60
N LEU A 58 4.53 19.67 0.57
CA LEU A 58 4.31 18.75 1.67
C LEU A 58 4.98 17.40 1.38
N LEU A 59 5.68 16.88 2.38
CA LEU A 59 6.29 15.56 2.34
C LEU A 59 5.61 14.65 3.36
N PHE A 60 5.17 13.50 2.89
CA PHE A 60 4.58 12.44 3.71
C PHE A 60 5.51 11.24 3.72
N GLY A 61 5.90 10.77 4.91
CA GLY A 61 6.86 9.70 5.10
C GLY A 61 6.21 8.40 5.58
N PHE A 62 6.69 7.27 5.07
CA PHE A 62 6.19 5.93 5.38
C PHE A 62 7.35 4.96 5.55
N VAL A 63 7.30 4.13 6.61
CA VAL A 63 8.22 3.00 6.78
C VAL A 63 7.79 1.85 5.88
N ASP A 64 6.49 1.67 5.71
CA ASP A 64 5.88 0.59 4.95
C ASP A 64 5.39 1.09 3.59
N ILE A 65 5.79 0.41 2.52
CA ILE A 65 5.37 0.71 1.15
C ILE A 65 3.86 0.51 0.95
N ASP A 66 3.24 -0.43 1.66
CA ASP A 66 1.80 -0.68 1.54
C ASP A 66 0.99 0.42 2.23
N GLU A 67 1.52 1.02 3.32
CA GLU A 67 0.94 2.23 3.91
C GLU A 67 1.05 3.43 2.96
N GLN A 68 2.18 3.61 2.26
CA GLN A 68 2.33 4.64 1.24
C GLN A 68 1.30 4.45 0.11
N ARG A 69 1.18 3.24 -0.42
CA ARG A 69 0.21 2.91 -1.47
C ARG A 69 -1.24 3.17 -1.03
N MET A 70 -1.57 2.82 0.21
CA MET A 70 -2.87 3.12 0.80
C MET A 70 -3.13 4.63 0.85
N PHE A 71 -2.16 5.42 1.34
CA PHE A 71 -2.24 6.87 1.38
C PHE A 71 -2.43 7.47 -0.02
N GLU A 72 -1.64 7.03 -1.00
CA GLU A 72 -1.72 7.52 -2.39
C GLU A 72 -3.06 7.21 -3.08
N LYS A 73 -3.68 6.09 -2.74
CA LYS A 73 -5.03 5.77 -3.19
C LYS A 73 -6.06 6.70 -2.57
N LEU A 74 -5.96 6.92 -1.27
CA LEU A 74 -6.90 7.76 -0.52
C LEU A 74 -6.90 9.20 -1.00
N ILE A 75 -5.74 9.81 -1.28
CA ILE A 75 -5.66 11.21 -1.72
C ILE A 75 -6.19 11.44 -3.15
N LYS A 76 -6.39 10.37 -3.93
CA LYS A 76 -7.03 10.45 -5.27
C LYS A 76 -8.55 10.56 -5.18
N LEU A 77 -9.13 10.22 -4.02
CA LEU A 77 -10.57 10.29 -3.83
C LEU A 77 -11.06 11.72 -3.66
N ASN A 78 -12.17 12.06 -4.28
CA ASN A 78 -12.79 13.37 -4.11
C ASN A 78 -13.17 13.63 -2.64
N GLY A 79 -12.68 14.75 -2.10
CA GLY A 79 -12.95 15.17 -0.71
C GLY A 79 -12.19 14.37 0.36
N VAL A 80 -11.17 13.62 -0.02
CA VAL A 80 -10.18 13.05 0.91
C VAL A 80 -8.87 13.81 0.73
N GLY A 81 -8.61 14.75 1.62
CA GLY A 81 -7.36 15.49 1.64
C GLY A 81 -6.23 14.69 2.29
N PRO A 82 -4.95 15.13 2.15
CA PRO A 82 -3.80 14.43 2.72
C PRO A 82 -3.89 14.25 4.24
N GLY A 83 -4.45 15.23 4.96
CA GLY A 83 -4.67 15.12 6.42
C GLY A 83 -5.66 14.01 6.78
N THR A 84 -6.77 13.90 6.04
CA THR A 84 -7.76 12.83 6.23
C THR A 84 -7.16 11.47 5.86
N ALA A 85 -6.41 11.38 4.75
CA ALA A 85 -5.72 10.16 4.36
C ALA A 85 -4.74 9.69 5.44
N LEU A 86 -3.94 10.62 6.02
CA LEU A 86 -3.01 10.30 7.08
C LEU A 86 -3.71 9.88 8.39
N ALA A 87 -4.89 10.46 8.68
CA ALA A 87 -5.72 10.03 9.81
C ALA A 87 -6.24 8.60 9.62
N ILE A 88 -6.62 8.22 8.38
CA ILE A 88 -7.00 6.85 8.06
C ILE A 88 -5.80 5.90 8.27
N CYS A 89 -4.61 6.23 7.73
CA CYS A 89 -3.37 5.47 7.94
C CYS A 89 -2.97 5.37 9.42
N SER A 90 -3.29 6.38 10.23
CA SER A 90 -3.04 6.35 11.68
C SER A 90 -4.00 5.42 12.44
N THR A 91 -5.20 5.17 11.90
CA THR A 91 -6.26 4.39 12.56
C THR A 91 -6.32 2.95 12.05
N LEU A 92 -6.11 2.76 10.74
CA LEU A 92 -6.18 1.46 10.08
C LEU A 92 -4.82 1.07 9.51
N THR A 93 -4.36 -0.14 9.81
CA THR A 93 -3.22 -0.74 9.10
C THR A 93 -3.62 -1.05 7.66
N PRO A 94 -2.67 -1.19 6.72
CA PRO A 94 -2.97 -1.58 5.33
C PRO A 94 -3.82 -2.86 5.24
N THR A 95 -3.54 -3.84 6.08
CA THR A 95 -4.31 -5.09 6.16
C THR A 95 -5.73 -4.86 6.66
N ALA A 96 -5.90 -4.10 7.75
CA ALA A 96 -7.22 -3.77 8.30
C ALA A 96 -8.05 -2.93 7.33
N PHE A 97 -7.41 -2.00 6.62
CA PHE A 97 -8.03 -1.19 5.58
C PHE A 97 -8.54 -2.04 4.42
N SER A 98 -7.71 -2.95 3.90
CA SER A 98 -8.11 -3.88 2.82
C SER A 98 -9.26 -4.79 3.25
N LEU A 99 -9.25 -5.27 4.49
CA LEU A 99 -10.33 -6.08 5.04
C LEU A 99 -11.63 -5.29 5.19
N ALA A 100 -11.55 -4.04 5.68
CA ALA A 100 -12.70 -3.15 5.82
C ALA A 100 -13.34 -2.82 4.45
N LEU A 101 -12.53 -2.59 3.42
CA LEU A 101 -13.02 -2.42 2.04
C LEU A 101 -13.73 -3.67 1.54
N LYS A 102 -13.11 -4.85 1.68
CA LYS A 102 -13.65 -6.13 1.23
C LYS A 102 -14.99 -6.47 1.90
N ASN A 103 -15.13 -6.14 3.19
CA ASN A 103 -16.33 -6.40 3.97
C ASN A 103 -17.35 -5.26 3.95
N SER A 104 -17.08 -4.16 3.23
CA SER A 104 -17.89 -2.93 3.25
C SER A 104 -18.13 -2.39 4.68
N ASP A 105 -17.11 -2.53 5.55
CA ASP A 105 -17.17 -2.17 6.97
C ASP A 105 -17.10 -0.65 7.17
N THR A 106 -18.26 -0.03 7.21
CA THR A 106 -18.42 1.41 7.43
C THR A 106 -17.94 1.84 8.82
N ASP A 107 -18.11 0.97 9.84
CA ASP A 107 -17.82 1.30 11.24
C ASP A 107 -16.33 1.49 11.50
N SER A 108 -15.48 0.72 10.81
CA SER A 108 -14.03 0.90 10.86
C SER A 108 -13.61 2.29 10.34
N PHE A 109 -14.27 2.83 9.33
CA PHE A 109 -13.98 4.17 8.79
C PHE A 109 -14.54 5.29 9.67
N ILE A 110 -15.69 5.11 10.30
CA ILE A 110 -16.28 6.13 11.20
C ILE A 110 -15.42 6.34 12.45
N LYS A 111 -14.63 5.35 12.87
CA LYS A 111 -13.67 5.50 13.98
C LYS A 111 -12.54 6.48 13.68
N VAL A 112 -12.31 6.80 12.40
CA VAL A 112 -11.27 7.74 11.98
C VAL A 112 -11.74 9.17 12.27
N PRO A 113 -10.95 9.97 13.01
CA PRO A 113 -11.30 11.37 13.27
C PRO A 113 -11.53 12.15 11.97
N GLY A 114 -12.66 12.86 11.91
CA GLY A 114 -13.03 13.65 10.73
C GLY A 114 -13.75 12.88 9.62
N ILE A 115 -14.00 11.58 9.77
CA ILE A 115 -14.79 10.77 8.84
C ILE A 115 -16.18 10.50 9.43
N GLY A 116 -17.21 11.05 8.78
CA GLY A 116 -18.61 10.74 9.07
C GLY A 116 -19.15 9.63 8.17
N LEU A 117 -20.34 9.16 8.46
CA LEU A 117 -21.05 8.09 7.73
C LEU A 117 -21.06 8.31 6.20
N LYS A 118 -21.32 9.56 5.76
CA LYS A 118 -21.38 9.90 4.32
C LYS A 118 -20.03 9.71 3.64
N SER A 119 -18.93 10.16 4.29
CA SER A 119 -17.58 10.04 3.77
C SER A 119 -17.11 8.58 3.79
N ALA A 120 -17.42 7.83 4.86
CA ALA A 120 -17.10 6.41 4.98
C ALA A 120 -17.75 5.61 3.84
N LYS A 121 -19.06 5.79 3.62
CA LYS A 121 -19.76 5.12 2.51
C LYS A 121 -19.18 5.45 1.14
N ARG A 122 -18.82 6.73 0.91
CA ARG A 122 -18.21 7.14 -0.36
C ARG A 122 -16.84 6.48 -0.56
N ILE A 123 -15.97 6.45 0.46
CA ILE A 123 -14.68 5.78 0.40
C ILE A 123 -14.85 4.29 0.05
N LEU A 124 -15.81 3.63 0.70
CA LEU A 124 -16.10 2.21 0.45
C LEU A 124 -16.56 1.96 -0.99
N VAL A 125 -17.43 2.81 -1.54
CA VAL A 125 -17.90 2.67 -2.94
C VAL A 125 -16.76 2.93 -3.92
N GLU A 126 -16.09 4.08 -3.81
CA GLU A 126 -15.03 4.47 -4.77
C GLU A 126 -13.80 3.52 -4.73
N LEU A 127 -13.45 2.97 -3.56
CA LEU A 127 -12.34 2.03 -3.43
C LEU A 127 -12.76 0.57 -3.49
N GLY A 128 -14.01 0.24 -3.23
CA GLY A 128 -14.55 -1.12 -3.37
C GLY A 128 -14.42 -1.62 -4.80
N ASP A 129 -14.83 -0.80 -5.77
CA ASP A 129 -14.69 -1.09 -7.20
C ASP A 129 -13.21 -1.21 -7.60
N PHE A 130 -12.35 -0.33 -7.05
CA PHE A 130 -10.92 -0.36 -7.32
C PHE A 130 -10.20 -1.59 -6.72
N VAL A 131 -10.63 -2.09 -5.56
CA VAL A 131 -10.09 -3.33 -4.97
C VAL A 131 -10.48 -4.53 -5.80
N LEU A 132 -11.70 -4.55 -6.35
CA LEU A 132 -12.13 -5.62 -7.26
C LEU A 132 -11.32 -5.61 -8.56
N GLU A 133 -11.09 -4.44 -9.16
CA GLU A 133 -10.25 -4.31 -10.37
C GLU A 133 -8.80 -4.70 -10.10
N ASN A 134 -8.18 -4.20 -9.02
CA ASN A 134 -6.79 -4.54 -8.70
C ASN A 134 -6.61 -5.96 -8.16
N SER A 135 -7.61 -6.57 -7.54
CA SER A 135 -7.54 -7.98 -7.18
C SER A 135 -7.58 -8.88 -8.41
N LEU A 136 -8.25 -8.46 -9.47
CA LEU A 136 -8.20 -9.11 -10.78
C LEU A 136 -6.84 -8.89 -11.47
N ASP A 137 -6.27 -7.68 -11.37
CA ASP A 137 -4.96 -7.36 -11.93
C ASP A 137 -3.81 -8.03 -11.14
N LEU A 138 -3.87 -8.06 -9.80
CA LEU A 138 -2.90 -8.76 -8.97
C LEU A 138 -2.92 -10.27 -9.24
N THR A 139 -4.11 -10.89 -9.32
CA THR A 139 -4.22 -12.31 -9.69
C THR A 139 -3.77 -12.59 -11.13
N ALA A 140 -3.96 -11.64 -12.04
CA ALA A 140 -3.44 -11.75 -13.40
C ALA A 140 -1.93 -11.63 -13.45
N GLN A 141 -1.35 -10.72 -12.66
CA GLN A 141 0.10 -10.53 -12.58
C GLN A 141 0.78 -11.70 -11.87
N GLU A 142 0.25 -12.18 -10.75
CA GLU A 142 0.74 -13.37 -10.05
C GLU A 142 0.69 -14.63 -10.93
N ARG A 143 -0.35 -14.79 -11.72
CA ARG A 143 -0.46 -15.87 -12.70
C ARG A 143 0.53 -15.72 -13.85
N ASN A 144 0.80 -14.50 -14.31
CA ASN A 144 1.78 -14.24 -15.35
C ASN A 144 3.20 -14.52 -14.83
N ASP A 145 3.53 -14.09 -13.62
CA ASP A 145 4.81 -14.35 -12.97
C ASP A 145 5.02 -15.86 -12.72
N ALA A 146 3.96 -16.55 -12.29
CA ALA A 146 3.99 -18.01 -12.17
C ALA A 146 4.19 -18.70 -13.53
N ALA A 147 3.56 -18.19 -14.60
CA ALA A 147 3.74 -18.72 -15.96
C ALA A 147 5.18 -18.56 -16.44
N LEU A 148 5.78 -17.37 -16.25
CA LEU A 148 7.17 -17.11 -16.61
C LEU A 148 8.14 -18.03 -15.85
N ALA A 149 7.90 -18.25 -14.54
CA ALA A 149 8.71 -19.16 -13.75
C ALA A 149 8.61 -20.61 -14.24
N LEU A 150 7.41 -21.07 -14.62
CA LEU A 150 7.20 -22.40 -15.14
C LEU A 150 7.79 -22.57 -16.58
N GLU A 151 7.77 -21.51 -17.40
CA GLU A 151 8.48 -21.49 -18.70
C GLU A 151 9.99 -21.61 -18.50
N ALA A 152 10.56 -20.91 -17.52
CA ALA A 152 11.99 -21.01 -17.16
C ALA A 152 12.39 -22.41 -16.67
N LEU A 153 11.45 -23.15 -16.08
CA LEU A 153 11.62 -24.56 -15.70
C LEU A 153 11.44 -25.55 -16.88
N GLY A 154 11.18 -25.05 -18.10
CA GLY A 154 11.14 -25.84 -19.33
C GLY A 154 9.79 -26.43 -19.69
N PHE A 155 8.70 -26.00 -19.02
CA PHE A 155 7.35 -26.46 -19.39
C PHE A 155 6.82 -25.69 -20.61
N LYS A 156 6.01 -26.35 -21.44
CA LYS A 156 5.41 -25.74 -22.64
C LYS A 156 4.30 -24.78 -22.26
N LYS A 157 4.23 -23.63 -22.93
CA LYS A 157 3.28 -22.54 -22.68
C LYS A 157 1.81 -22.97 -22.66
N ASP A 158 1.42 -23.83 -23.60
CA ASP A 158 0.04 -24.34 -23.67
C ASP A 158 -0.34 -25.19 -22.46
N LYS A 159 0.59 -26.00 -21.94
CA LYS A 159 0.37 -26.80 -20.74
C LYS A 159 0.32 -25.93 -19.48
N ILE A 160 1.18 -24.91 -19.42
CA ILE A 160 1.21 -23.96 -18.29
C ILE A 160 -0.13 -23.23 -18.19
N GLN A 161 -0.65 -22.68 -19.29
CA GLN A 161 -1.92 -21.95 -19.28
C GLN A 161 -3.08 -22.84 -18.88
N ALA A 162 -3.17 -24.05 -19.42
CA ALA A 162 -4.23 -25.01 -19.07
C ALA A 162 -4.20 -25.37 -17.57
N VAL A 163 -3.02 -25.55 -16.99
CA VAL A 163 -2.88 -25.93 -15.59
C VAL A 163 -3.13 -24.73 -14.67
N LEU A 164 -2.59 -23.56 -14.97
CA LEU A 164 -2.82 -22.34 -14.18
C LEU A 164 -4.30 -21.93 -14.13
N PHE A 165 -5.06 -22.20 -15.20
CA PHE A 165 -6.51 -21.97 -15.21
C PHE A 165 -7.26 -22.81 -14.17
N THR A 166 -6.74 -23.99 -13.81
CA THR A 166 -7.33 -24.89 -12.81
C THR A 166 -6.81 -24.66 -11.39
N CYS A 167 -5.81 -23.80 -11.20
CA CYS A 167 -5.25 -23.48 -9.89
C CYS A 167 -6.11 -22.45 -9.17
N LYS A 168 -6.29 -22.66 -7.86
CA LYS A 168 -7.14 -21.82 -6.99
C LYS A 168 -6.32 -20.90 -6.07
N SER A 169 -5.02 -21.12 -5.98
CA SER A 169 -4.12 -20.33 -5.14
C SER A 169 -4.03 -18.88 -5.63
N SER A 170 -3.79 -17.94 -4.71
CA SER A 170 -3.77 -16.51 -4.97
C SER A 170 -2.36 -15.88 -4.90
N SER A 171 -1.32 -16.63 -4.52
CA SER A 171 0.05 -16.13 -4.52
C SER A 171 0.91 -16.85 -5.56
N THR A 172 1.86 -16.13 -6.15
CA THR A 172 2.79 -16.66 -7.17
C THR A 172 3.47 -17.95 -6.72
N GLN A 173 3.95 -18.02 -5.46
CA GLN A 173 4.65 -19.20 -4.92
C GLN A 173 3.73 -20.41 -4.79
N GLU A 174 2.51 -20.22 -4.31
CA GLU A 174 1.54 -21.30 -4.18
C GLU A 174 1.03 -21.76 -5.54
N LEU A 175 0.81 -20.83 -6.49
CA LEU A 175 0.46 -21.14 -7.87
C LEU A 175 1.52 -22.00 -8.55
N ILE A 176 2.81 -21.66 -8.37
CA ILE A 176 3.91 -22.46 -8.92
C ILE A 176 3.90 -23.87 -8.32
N LYS A 177 3.79 -24.00 -6.99
CA LYS A 177 3.74 -25.31 -6.31
C LYS A 177 2.53 -26.15 -6.77
N GLU A 178 1.35 -25.55 -6.83
CA GLU A 178 0.14 -26.23 -7.26
C GLU A 178 0.24 -26.68 -8.73
N ALA A 179 0.74 -25.79 -9.61
CA ALA A 179 0.95 -26.08 -11.01
C ALA A 179 1.98 -27.18 -11.24
N LEU A 180 3.12 -27.16 -10.54
CA LEU A 180 4.14 -28.22 -10.61
C LEU A 180 3.57 -29.60 -10.25
N ASN A 181 2.80 -29.66 -9.16
CA ASN A 181 2.15 -30.91 -8.74
C ASN A 181 1.16 -31.46 -9.80
N LYS A 182 0.55 -30.59 -10.61
CA LYS A 182 -0.38 -30.98 -11.68
C LYS A 182 0.33 -31.28 -13.00
N LEU A 183 1.48 -30.66 -13.27
CA LEU A 183 2.27 -30.86 -14.48
C LEU A 183 3.13 -32.14 -14.44
N GLN A 184 3.41 -32.65 -13.22
CA GLN A 184 4.19 -33.87 -13.01
C GLN A 184 3.35 -35.15 -12.96
N LYS A 185 2.03 -35.02 -13.00
CA LYS A 185 1.08 -36.14 -13.13
C LYS A 185 0.70 -36.33 -14.58
#